data_04c752006437f011da58659a842f216e
#
_entry.id   04c752006437f011da58659a842f216e
#
_cell.length_a   1.000
_cell.length_b   1.000
_cell.length_c   1.000
_cell.angle_alpha   90.00
_cell.angle_beta   90.00
_cell.angle_gamma   90.00
#
_symmetry.space_group_name_H-M   'P 1'
#
loop_
_entity.id
_entity.type
_entity.pdbx_description
1 polymer ?
#
loop_
_entity_poly.entity_id
_entity_poly.type
_entity_poly.pdbx_seq_one_letter_code
_entity_poly.pdbx_strand_id
1 'polypeptide(L)'
;MTQKADATRRFLLKGGIAAAGVAAGSGAITGFPTIWAQNIKNVTLRQFGTGVSALNAIASKCKEDTGITIQMTAMDTDAAAQRAITQPRSYDVADIEYFTVKKVFPANVLQPLDVKKIKFYDDIVPLFKTGKVTPTASIGQGTAPCRVSFVEGETSLKFAGAPTEWMTLIPTIYNADTLGIRPDLVGRPIKNWRDLVDPAFKGKSAIINIPSIGIMDAAMTMESLGTMKYGDKGNMTKPEIDQTIAFLIQKKKDGQFRAFWKSFQESVDLMSSGEVVIQSMWSPAVTAVRSKGIQCVFQPLAEGYRGWGGGLGIAKHLTGLERDAAYEYINWYLSGWTGAYLNRQGYYSAVLSTAQKNMTPNEWGYWMDGKPATAAIVSPDGTEIAKVGDLRDGGSYYDRIGKIACWNSVMDNDRYLVQKWNEFSVA
;
A
#
# COMPACT_ATOMS: atom_id res chain seq x y z
N MET A 1 21.85 -51.52 -47.63
CA MET A 1 20.74 -50.57 -47.37
C MET A 1 20.99 -49.82 -46.12
N THR A 2 22.06 -48.98 -46.01
CA THR A 2 22.41 -48.24 -44.79
C THR A 2 23.15 -46.94 -45.12
N GLN A 3 22.60 -46.12 -46.04
CA GLN A 3 23.18 -44.81 -46.35
C GLN A 3 22.17 -43.70 -46.61
N LYS A 4 20.89 -43.89 -46.33
CA LYS A 4 19.85 -42.85 -46.49
C LYS A 4 19.32 -42.21 -45.18
N ALA A 5 19.78 -42.68 -44.00
CA ALA A 5 19.29 -42.14 -42.70
C ALA A 5 20.14 -41.00 -42.13
N ASP A 6 21.39 -40.81 -42.64
CA ASP A 6 22.31 -39.81 -42.08
C ASP A 6 22.21 -38.40 -42.70
N ALA A 7 21.63 -38.30 -43.89
CA ALA A 7 21.47 -37.01 -44.58
C ALA A 7 20.32 -36.14 -44.02
N THR A 8 19.30 -36.78 -43.46
CA THR A 8 18.13 -36.08 -42.93
C THR A 8 18.40 -35.45 -41.54
N ARG A 9 19.31 -36.06 -40.78
CA ARG A 9 19.70 -35.52 -39.46
C ARG A 9 20.63 -34.31 -39.53
N ARG A 10 21.45 -34.22 -40.59
CA ARG A 10 22.36 -33.08 -40.79
C ARG A 10 21.65 -31.85 -41.40
N PHE A 11 20.50 -32.04 -42.02
CA PHE A 11 19.72 -30.93 -42.62
C PHE A 11 18.88 -30.21 -41.57
N LEU A 12 18.42 -30.91 -40.51
CA LEU A 12 17.66 -30.31 -39.39
C LEU A 12 18.52 -29.48 -38.45
N LEU A 13 19.85 -29.67 -38.41
CA LEU A 13 20.76 -28.89 -37.57
C LEU A 13 21.34 -27.65 -38.30
N LYS A 14 21.12 -27.47 -39.60
CA LYS A 14 21.57 -26.29 -40.36
C LYS A 14 20.44 -25.31 -40.72
N GLY A 15 19.18 -25.65 -40.47
CA GLY A 15 18.01 -24.81 -40.76
C GLY A 15 17.56 -23.94 -39.57
N GLY A 16 18.23 -24.01 -38.41
CA GLY A 16 17.80 -23.34 -37.17
C GLY A 16 18.46 -22.01 -36.87
N ILE A 17 19.28 -21.43 -37.74
CA ILE A 17 20.06 -20.20 -37.42
C ILE A 17 19.70 -19.00 -38.33
N ALA A 18 18.68 -19.08 -39.16
CA ALA A 18 18.35 -18.01 -40.10
C ALA A 18 16.96 -17.39 -39.92
N ALA A 19 16.44 -17.34 -38.68
CA ALA A 19 15.21 -16.61 -38.32
C ALA A 19 15.35 -15.77 -37.06
N ALA A 20 16.51 -15.15 -36.85
CA ALA A 20 16.74 -14.15 -35.80
C ALA A 20 17.04 -12.80 -36.44
N GLY A 21 16.09 -12.27 -37.16
CA GLY A 21 16.19 -10.95 -37.75
C GLY A 21 14.80 -10.41 -38.05
N VAL A 22 14.47 -9.29 -37.41
CA VAL A 22 13.30 -8.42 -37.58
C VAL A 22 12.11 -8.74 -36.64
N ALA A 23 12.19 -8.27 -35.40
CA ALA A 23 11.08 -7.71 -34.67
C ALA A 23 11.62 -6.63 -33.73
N ALA A 24 12.09 -5.52 -34.29
CA ALA A 24 12.26 -4.27 -33.55
C ALA A 24 10.87 -3.62 -33.50
N GLY A 25 10.29 -3.52 -32.31
CA GLY A 25 9.08 -2.72 -32.13
C GLY A 25 8.04 -3.20 -31.13
N SER A 26 8.35 -4.10 -30.22
CA SER A 26 7.55 -4.27 -29.00
C SER A 26 8.55 -4.58 -27.88
N GLY A 27 8.47 -3.88 -26.75
CA GLY A 27 9.40 -3.97 -25.64
C GLY A 27 9.61 -5.41 -25.19
N ALA A 28 10.50 -6.13 -25.89
CA ALA A 28 10.86 -7.49 -25.54
C ALA A 28 11.61 -7.47 -24.22
N ILE A 29 11.08 -8.17 -23.26
CA ILE A 29 11.70 -8.44 -21.97
C ILE A 29 13.04 -9.14 -22.24
N THR A 30 14.12 -8.35 -22.18
CA THR A 30 15.48 -8.89 -22.34
C THR A 30 15.91 -9.52 -21.03
N GLY A 31 15.83 -10.83 -20.91
CA GLY A 31 16.30 -11.56 -19.72
C GLY A 31 15.77 -12.99 -19.56
N PHE A 32 14.73 -13.38 -20.30
CA PHE A 32 14.27 -14.76 -20.33
C PHE A 32 14.49 -15.38 -21.73
N PRO A 33 14.93 -16.64 -21.84
CA PRO A 33 14.93 -17.34 -23.11
C PRO A 33 13.50 -17.36 -23.70
N THR A 34 13.38 -17.14 -24.98
CA THR A 34 12.10 -17.02 -25.74
C THR A 34 11.12 -18.17 -25.48
N ILE A 35 11.64 -19.35 -25.13
CA ILE A 35 10.84 -20.55 -24.80
C ILE A 35 10.07 -20.36 -23.45
N TRP A 36 10.66 -19.68 -22.47
CA TRP A 36 10.04 -19.41 -21.17
C TRP A 36 8.94 -18.36 -21.27
N ALA A 37 9.16 -17.32 -22.10
CA ALA A 37 8.18 -16.25 -22.30
C ALA A 37 6.85 -16.74 -22.90
N GLN A 38 6.87 -17.83 -23.70
CA GLN A 38 5.64 -18.42 -24.23
C GLN A 38 4.89 -19.27 -23.20
N ASN A 39 5.58 -19.89 -22.25
CA ASN A 39 4.96 -20.77 -21.26
C ASN A 39 4.31 -20.01 -20.12
N ILE A 40 4.86 -18.85 -19.69
CA ILE A 40 4.28 -18.06 -18.60
C ILE A 40 2.94 -17.39 -18.95
N LYS A 41 2.63 -17.18 -20.23
CA LYS A 41 1.36 -16.57 -20.70
C LYS A 41 0.11 -17.34 -20.29
N ASN A 42 0.21 -18.61 -19.93
CA ASN A 42 -0.93 -19.44 -19.53
C ASN A 42 -0.93 -19.76 -18.02
N VAL A 43 -0.02 -19.16 -17.26
CA VAL A 43 0.05 -19.39 -15.81
C VAL A 43 -1.09 -18.65 -15.13
N THR A 44 -1.72 -19.30 -14.17
CA THR A 44 -2.69 -18.69 -13.26
C THR A 44 -2.05 -18.57 -11.88
N LEU A 45 -2.03 -17.37 -11.32
CA LEU A 45 -1.55 -17.07 -9.97
C LEU A 45 -2.73 -16.64 -9.10
N ARG A 46 -2.81 -17.20 -7.90
CA ARG A 46 -3.79 -16.83 -6.89
C ARG A 46 -3.19 -15.73 -6.02
N GLN A 47 -3.82 -14.55 -6.02
CA GLN A 47 -3.42 -13.42 -5.20
C GLN A 47 -4.51 -13.10 -4.18
N PHE A 48 -4.12 -12.83 -2.96
CA PHE A 48 -4.99 -12.13 -2.01
C PHE A 48 -4.34 -10.81 -1.61
N GLY A 49 -5.17 -9.86 -1.15
CA GLY A 49 -4.71 -8.55 -0.68
C GLY A 49 -5.87 -7.70 -0.18
N THR A 50 -5.56 -6.48 0.22
CA THR A 50 -6.61 -5.53 0.61
C THR A 50 -7.36 -4.99 -0.62
N GLY A 51 -8.57 -4.50 -0.41
CA GLY A 51 -9.38 -3.88 -1.48
C GLY A 51 -8.76 -2.60 -2.08
N VAL A 52 -7.60 -2.20 -1.59
CA VAL A 52 -6.81 -1.08 -2.12
C VAL A 52 -6.12 -1.45 -3.43
N SER A 53 -5.58 -2.65 -3.53
CA SER A 53 -4.73 -3.12 -4.64
C SER A 53 -5.18 -4.45 -5.24
N ALA A 54 -6.01 -5.25 -4.52
CA ALA A 54 -6.61 -6.46 -5.05
C ALA A 54 -7.84 -6.15 -5.92
N LEU A 55 -7.62 -5.53 -7.08
CA LEU A 55 -8.65 -4.98 -7.96
C LEU A 55 -8.75 -5.76 -9.27
N ASN A 56 -9.98 -6.08 -9.67
CA ASN A 56 -10.25 -6.79 -10.94
C ASN A 56 -9.68 -6.07 -12.17
N ALA A 57 -9.66 -4.73 -12.17
CA ALA A 57 -9.07 -3.95 -13.25
C ALA A 57 -7.58 -4.26 -13.44
N ILE A 58 -6.83 -4.44 -12.33
CA ILE A 58 -5.41 -4.81 -12.37
C ILE A 58 -5.25 -6.23 -12.92
N ALA A 59 -6.07 -7.18 -12.46
CA ALA A 59 -6.04 -8.57 -12.96
C ALA A 59 -6.35 -8.65 -14.46
N SER A 60 -7.36 -7.91 -14.92
CA SER A 60 -7.76 -7.86 -16.33
C SER A 60 -6.66 -7.27 -17.20
N LYS A 61 -6.07 -6.14 -16.77
CA LYS A 61 -4.98 -5.49 -17.52
C LYS A 61 -3.70 -6.33 -17.54
N CYS A 62 -3.37 -7.00 -16.43
CA CYS A 62 -2.26 -7.94 -16.40
C CYS A 62 -2.43 -9.06 -17.42
N LYS A 63 -3.62 -9.65 -17.49
CA LYS A 63 -3.92 -10.71 -18.47
C LYS A 63 -3.82 -10.22 -19.92
N GLU A 64 -4.34 -9.01 -20.19
CA GLU A 64 -4.24 -8.39 -21.52
C GLU A 64 -2.77 -8.21 -21.94
N ASP A 65 -1.94 -7.65 -21.07
CA ASP A 65 -0.57 -7.26 -21.39
C ASP A 65 0.42 -8.43 -21.39
N THR A 66 0.24 -9.40 -20.48
CA THR A 66 1.22 -10.47 -20.24
C THR A 66 0.73 -11.87 -20.58
N GLY A 67 -0.59 -12.07 -20.60
CA GLY A 67 -1.23 -13.39 -20.70
C GLY A 67 -1.31 -14.13 -19.36
N ILE A 68 -0.69 -13.63 -18.27
CA ILE A 68 -0.78 -14.21 -16.92
C ILE A 68 -2.16 -13.94 -16.36
N THR A 69 -2.84 -14.96 -15.85
CA THR A 69 -4.13 -14.81 -15.18
C THR A 69 -3.92 -14.64 -13.68
N ILE A 70 -4.46 -13.56 -13.10
CA ILE A 70 -4.45 -13.33 -11.66
C ILE A 70 -5.84 -13.56 -11.09
N GLN A 71 -5.98 -14.55 -10.21
CA GLN A 71 -7.19 -14.78 -9.43
C GLN A 71 -7.09 -13.99 -8.12
N MET A 72 -7.79 -12.85 -8.07
CA MET A 72 -7.73 -11.95 -6.93
C MET A 72 -8.79 -12.26 -5.87
N THR A 73 -8.40 -12.18 -4.61
CA THR A 73 -9.28 -12.25 -3.44
C THR A 73 -9.03 -11.03 -2.56
N ALA A 74 -9.98 -10.10 -2.49
CA ALA A 74 -9.91 -8.96 -1.59
C ALA A 74 -10.36 -9.35 -0.17
N MET A 75 -9.67 -8.82 0.84
CA MET A 75 -9.99 -9.01 2.26
C MET A 75 -9.47 -7.84 3.09
N ASP A 76 -9.78 -7.80 4.38
CA ASP A 76 -9.19 -6.81 5.29
C ASP A 76 -7.74 -7.14 5.66
N THR A 77 -7.03 -6.16 6.22
CA THR A 77 -5.60 -6.26 6.58
C THR A 77 -5.30 -7.41 7.54
N ASP A 78 -6.10 -7.57 8.59
CA ASP A 78 -5.87 -8.60 9.61
C ASP A 78 -6.16 -10.00 9.04
N ALA A 79 -7.23 -10.15 8.25
CA ALA A 79 -7.55 -11.38 7.55
C ALA A 79 -6.46 -11.74 6.52
N ALA A 80 -5.88 -10.75 5.82
CA ALA A 80 -4.78 -10.95 4.89
C ALA A 80 -3.53 -11.50 5.61
N ALA A 81 -3.12 -10.87 6.70
CA ALA A 81 -2.00 -11.35 7.51
C ALA A 81 -2.25 -12.75 8.10
N GLN A 82 -3.46 -13.01 8.59
CA GLN A 82 -3.83 -14.30 9.12
C GLN A 82 -3.84 -15.40 8.04
N ARG A 83 -4.43 -15.14 6.88
CA ARG A 83 -4.44 -16.06 5.75
C ARG A 83 -3.03 -16.41 5.29
N ALA A 84 -2.15 -15.42 5.21
CA ALA A 84 -0.76 -15.66 4.85
C ALA A 84 -0.12 -16.73 5.73
N ILE A 85 -0.34 -16.66 7.05
CA ILE A 85 0.28 -17.54 8.04
C ILE A 85 -0.42 -18.91 8.11
N THR A 86 -1.76 -18.89 8.15
CA THR A 86 -2.54 -20.12 8.47
C THR A 86 -2.87 -20.97 7.24
N GLN A 87 -2.83 -20.37 6.04
CA GLN A 87 -3.20 -21.03 4.78
C GLN A 87 -2.13 -20.82 3.68
N PRO A 88 -0.84 -21.14 3.95
CA PRO A 88 0.28 -20.76 3.08
C PRO A 88 0.25 -21.39 1.69
N ARG A 89 -0.56 -22.45 1.47
CA ARG A 89 -0.75 -23.11 0.17
C ARG A 89 -2.00 -22.62 -0.59
N SER A 90 -2.79 -21.69 -0.01
CA SER A 90 -4.01 -21.17 -0.63
C SER A 90 -3.77 -20.00 -1.59
N TYR A 91 -2.54 -19.55 -1.73
CA TYR A 91 -2.15 -18.41 -2.56
C TYR A 91 -0.74 -18.62 -3.15
N ASP A 92 -0.42 -17.85 -4.18
CA ASP A 92 0.86 -17.82 -4.88
C ASP A 92 1.56 -16.49 -4.68
N VAL A 93 0.78 -15.39 -4.65
CA VAL A 93 1.23 -14.02 -4.39
C VAL A 93 0.44 -13.45 -3.21
N ALA A 94 1.15 -12.90 -2.23
CA ALA A 94 0.59 -12.17 -1.10
C ALA A 94 0.79 -10.67 -1.31
N ASP A 95 -0.31 -9.91 -1.37
CA ASP A 95 -0.31 -8.46 -1.40
C ASP A 95 -0.64 -7.95 0.00
N ILE A 96 0.38 -7.68 0.79
CA ILE A 96 0.26 -7.34 2.20
C ILE A 96 0.98 -6.05 2.57
N GLU A 97 0.55 -5.47 3.67
CA GLU A 97 1.10 -4.22 4.18
C GLU A 97 2.39 -4.47 4.98
N TYR A 98 3.39 -3.58 4.81
CA TYR A 98 4.72 -3.72 5.40
C TYR A 98 4.71 -3.87 6.93
N PHE A 99 3.77 -3.24 7.62
CA PHE A 99 3.71 -3.35 9.08
C PHE A 99 3.30 -4.75 9.56
N THR A 100 2.64 -5.56 8.71
CA THR A 100 2.29 -6.96 9.02
C THR A 100 3.45 -7.92 8.76
N VAL A 101 4.48 -7.49 8.02
CA VAL A 101 5.65 -8.31 7.65
C VAL A 101 6.39 -8.82 8.90
N LYS A 102 6.46 -8.03 9.98
CA LYS A 102 7.02 -8.47 11.27
C LYS A 102 6.39 -9.77 11.80
N LYS A 103 5.14 -10.03 11.44
CA LYS A 103 4.37 -11.21 11.87
C LYS A 103 4.37 -12.32 10.80
N VAL A 104 4.21 -11.93 9.54
CA VAL A 104 4.05 -12.86 8.42
C VAL A 104 5.38 -13.47 7.99
N PHE A 105 6.43 -12.67 7.83
CA PHE A 105 7.68 -13.17 7.26
C PHE A 105 8.41 -14.17 8.17
N PRO A 106 8.52 -13.96 9.50
CA PRO A 106 9.10 -14.94 10.41
C PRO A 106 8.35 -16.28 10.47
N ALA A 107 7.10 -16.34 10.02
CA ALA A 107 6.35 -17.60 9.90
C ALA A 107 6.83 -18.48 8.73
N ASN A 108 7.82 -18.03 7.96
CA ASN A 108 8.45 -18.75 6.84
C ASN A 108 7.46 -19.19 5.74
N VAL A 109 6.45 -18.36 5.50
CA VAL A 109 5.39 -18.60 4.49
C VAL A 109 5.64 -17.87 3.18
N LEU A 110 6.54 -16.88 3.17
CA LEU A 110 7.02 -16.16 1.99
C LEU A 110 8.51 -16.47 1.77
N GLN A 111 8.96 -16.36 0.52
CA GLN A 111 10.37 -16.48 0.20
C GLN A 111 11.04 -15.10 0.11
N PRO A 112 12.32 -14.95 0.50
CA PRO A 112 13.11 -13.78 0.15
C PRO A 112 13.14 -13.58 -1.36
N LEU A 113 13.00 -12.33 -1.81
CA LEU A 113 12.92 -11.97 -3.21
C LEU A 113 14.25 -11.38 -3.70
N ASP A 114 14.81 -11.96 -4.76
CA ASP A 114 16.04 -11.51 -5.38
C ASP A 114 15.83 -10.19 -6.11
N VAL A 115 16.47 -9.11 -5.63
CA VAL A 115 16.34 -7.78 -6.22
C VAL A 115 16.86 -7.72 -7.66
N LYS A 116 17.79 -8.61 -8.04
CA LYS A 116 18.34 -8.69 -9.40
C LYS A 116 17.30 -9.13 -10.42
N LYS A 117 16.21 -9.77 -9.98
CA LYS A 117 15.08 -10.16 -10.83
C LYS A 117 14.04 -9.05 -10.97
N ILE A 118 14.20 -7.93 -10.29
CA ILE A 118 13.28 -6.79 -10.32
C ILE A 118 13.86 -5.71 -11.24
N LYS A 119 13.27 -5.56 -12.42
CA LYS A 119 13.73 -4.65 -13.48
C LYS A 119 13.78 -3.18 -13.04
N PHE A 120 12.88 -2.79 -12.15
CA PHE A 120 12.74 -1.41 -11.68
C PHE A 120 13.26 -1.23 -10.25
N TYR A 121 14.09 -2.14 -9.74
CA TYR A 121 14.60 -2.07 -8.37
C TYR A 121 15.27 -0.75 -8.05
N ASP A 122 16.11 -0.26 -8.95
CA ASP A 122 16.84 1.00 -8.73
C ASP A 122 15.91 2.22 -8.69
N ASP A 123 14.80 2.17 -9.42
CA ASP A 123 13.77 3.22 -9.48
C ASP A 123 12.79 3.19 -8.29
N ILE A 124 12.82 2.15 -7.46
CA ILE A 124 12.00 2.11 -6.24
C ILE A 124 12.39 3.29 -5.35
N VAL A 125 11.39 4.06 -4.92
CA VAL A 125 11.59 5.26 -4.09
C VAL A 125 12.43 4.96 -2.84
N PRO A 126 13.31 5.89 -2.40
CA PRO A 126 14.22 5.70 -1.28
C PRO A 126 13.52 5.33 0.03
N LEU A 127 12.25 5.67 0.18
CA LEU A 127 11.43 5.35 1.34
C LEU A 127 11.49 3.87 1.75
N PHE A 128 11.47 2.94 0.79
CA PHE A 128 11.53 1.49 1.05
C PHE A 128 12.96 0.98 1.28
N LYS A 129 13.96 1.75 0.91
CA LYS A 129 15.39 1.40 1.04
C LYS A 129 16.01 2.03 2.28
N THR A 130 15.88 3.35 2.43
CA THR A 130 16.51 4.15 3.51
C THR A 130 15.49 4.76 4.48
N GLY A 131 14.20 4.67 4.18
CA GLY A 131 13.11 5.24 4.98
C GLY A 131 12.90 6.74 4.76
N LYS A 132 13.66 7.38 3.89
CA LYS A 132 13.61 8.83 3.68
C LYS A 132 13.27 9.18 2.24
N VAL A 133 12.31 10.07 2.06
CA VAL A 133 11.97 10.62 0.73
C VAL A 133 12.90 11.75 0.30
N THR A 134 13.53 12.43 1.28
CA THR A 134 14.60 13.42 1.08
C THR A 134 15.68 13.19 2.14
N PRO A 135 16.93 13.68 1.94
CA PRO A 135 17.99 13.53 2.94
C PRO A 135 17.64 14.08 4.33
N THR A 136 16.79 15.11 4.40
CA THR A 136 16.40 15.79 5.64
C THR A 136 15.07 15.26 6.22
N ALA A 137 14.32 14.46 5.48
CA ALA A 137 13.04 13.92 5.97
C ALA A 137 13.25 12.98 7.16
N SER A 138 12.35 13.04 8.13
CA SER A 138 12.27 12.05 9.21
C SER A 138 11.82 10.70 8.67
N ILE A 139 12.32 9.60 9.25
CA ILE A 139 11.79 8.24 8.95
C ILE A 139 10.40 8.06 9.60
N GLY A 140 10.15 8.73 10.71
CA GLY A 140 8.97 8.51 11.54
C GLY A 140 9.12 7.31 12.50
N GLN A 141 8.25 7.26 13.51
CA GLN A 141 8.16 6.15 14.46
C GLN A 141 7.41 4.94 13.85
N GLY A 142 7.39 3.82 14.55
CA GLY A 142 6.67 2.62 14.12
C GLY A 142 7.39 1.78 13.08
N THR A 143 6.64 0.95 12.34
CA THR A 143 7.21 0.02 11.36
C THR A 143 7.34 0.71 9.99
N ALA A 144 8.31 1.64 9.88
CA ALA A 144 8.67 2.20 8.58
C ALA A 144 9.08 1.05 7.63
N PRO A 145 8.62 1.04 6.37
CA PRO A 145 8.87 -0.06 5.44
C PRO A 145 10.33 -0.49 5.34
N CYS A 146 11.28 0.46 5.31
CA CYS A 146 12.71 0.18 5.23
C CYS A 146 13.24 -0.73 6.36
N ARG A 147 12.58 -0.76 7.53
CA ARG A 147 12.99 -1.57 8.69
C ARG A 147 12.69 -3.07 8.51
N VAL A 148 11.81 -3.41 7.59
CA VAL A 148 11.36 -4.78 7.34
C VAL A 148 11.43 -5.18 5.86
N SER A 149 11.94 -4.29 5.00
CA SER A 149 12.05 -4.54 3.55
C SER A 149 13.10 -5.58 3.20
N PHE A 150 14.18 -5.70 3.98
CA PHE A 150 15.33 -6.53 3.61
C PHE A 150 15.59 -7.62 4.65
N VAL A 151 16.15 -8.72 4.18
CA VAL A 151 16.67 -9.82 5.01
C VAL A 151 18.13 -10.08 4.71
N GLU A 152 18.84 -10.76 5.64
CA GLU A 152 20.29 -10.95 5.57
C GLU A 152 20.76 -11.85 4.40
N GLY A 153 19.86 -12.67 3.82
CA GLY A 153 20.23 -13.59 2.74
C GLY A 153 19.03 -14.37 2.21
N GLU A 154 19.26 -15.16 1.16
CA GLU A 154 18.27 -15.94 0.41
C GLU A 154 17.41 -16.88 1.26
N THR A 155 17.94 -17.38 2.35
CA THR A 155 17.24 -18.31 3.26
C THR A 155 16.98 -17.71 4.63
N SER A 156 17.40 -16.44 4.86
CA SER A 156 17.28 -15.79 6.15
C SER A 156 15.85 -15.29 6.39
N LEU A 157 15.38 -15.50 7.62
CA LEU A 157 14.14 -14.89 8.12
C LEU A 157 14.42 -13.65 8.99
N LYS A 158 15.69 -13.26 9.14
CA LYS A 158 16.10 -12.15 9.96
C LYS A 158 16.17 -10.87 9.12
N PHE A 159 15.48 -9.83 9.59
CA PHE A 159 15.50 -8.53 8.94
C PHE A 159 16.89 -7.91 8.98
N ALA A 160 17.31 -7.35 7.86
CA ALA A 160 18.54 -6.59 7.75
C ALA A 160 18.29 -5.11 8.07
N GLY A 161 19.26 -4.48 8.78
CA GLY A 161 19.19 -3.06 9.10
C GLY A 161 19.51 -2.12 7.94
N ALA A 162 19.91 -2.66 6.78
CA ALA A 162 20.27 -1.93 5.58
C ALA A 162 19.89 -2.73 4.33
N PRO A 163 19.84 -2.10 3.14
CA PRO A 163 19.56 -2.80 1.89
C PRO A 163 20.53 -3.96 1.63
N THR A 164 19.97 -5.09 1.21
CA THR A 164 20.68 -6.29 0.76
C THR A 164 20.19 -6.70 -0.63
N GLU A 165 20.64 -7.81 -1.16
CA GLU A 165 20.12 -8.38 -2.40
C GLU A 165 18.75 -9.09 -2.22
N TRP A 166 18.21 -9.16 -0.99
CA TRP A 166 17.02 -9.96 -0.66
C TRP A 166 15.96 -9.13 0.05
N MET A 167 14.79 -9.01 -0.58
CA MET A 167 13.64 -8.31 -0.01
C MET A 167 12.59 -9.26 0.52
N THR A 168 11.84 -8.81 1.51
CA THR A 168 10.66 -9.53 2.06
C THR A 168 9.45 -9.42 1.15
N LEU A 169 9.22 -8.22 0.62
CA LEU A 169 8.18 -7.86 -0.34
C LEU A 169 8.80 -6.91 -1.37
N ILE A 170 8.29 -6.95 -2.58
CA ILE A 170 8.56 -5.88 -3.55
C ILE A 170 7.50 -4.79 -3.37
N PRO A 171 7.89 -3.56 -3.02
CA PRO A 171 6.94 -2.49 -2.74
C PRO A 171 6.17 -2.09 -4.00
N THR A 172 4.89 -1.80 -3.82
CA THR A 172 3.97 -1.45 -4.91
C THR A 172 3.24 -0.15 -4.66
N ILE A 173 2.79 0.06 -3.42
CA ILE A 173 1.86 1.14 -3.04
C ILE A 173 2.17 1.65 -1.64
N TYR A 174 1.93 2.94 -1.40
CA TYR A 174 2.01 3.55 -0.08
C TYR A 174 1.20 4.84 -0.03
N ASN A 175 0.93 5.32 1.19
CA ASN A 175 0.29 6.60 1.41
C ASN A 175 0.64 7.16 2.79
N ALA A 176 0.19 8.41 2.99
CA ALA A 176 0.21 9.13 4.25
C ALA A 176 -1.24 9.48 4.61
N ASP A 177 -1.73 8.94 5.73
CA ASP A 177 -3.11 9.09 6.18
C ASP A 177 -3.23 10.14 7.30
N THR A 178 -4.42 10.74 7.40
CA THR A 178 -4.73 11.81 8.35
C THR A 178 -6.23 11.87 8.64
N LEU A 179 -6.73 12.99 9.17
CA LEU A 179 -8.15 13.21 9.37
C LEU A 179 -8.82 13.65 8.08
N GLY A 180 -9.97 13.03 7.75
CA GLY A 180 -10.95 13.55 6.82
C GLY A 180 -11.93 14.45 7.53
N ILE A 181 -12.28 15.57 6.92
CA ILE A 181 -13.22 16.54 7.48
C ILE A 181 -14.31 16.96 6.49
N ARG A 182 -15.46 17.35 7.00
CA ARG A 182 -16.54 18.02 6.29
C ARG A 182 -16.40 19.54 6.52
N PRO A 183 -15.71 20.29 5.62
CA PRO A 183 -15.47 21.71 5.85
C PRO A 183 -16.75 22.53 5.94
N ASP A 184 -17.82 22.07 5.29
CA ASP A 184 -19.15 22.66 5.37
C ASP A 184 -19.88 22.47 6.73
N LEU A 185 -19.42 21.54 7.57
CA LEU A 185 -20.07 21.17 8.83
C LEU A 185 -19.20 21.43 10.08
N VAL A 186 -17.87 21.53 9.96
CA VAL A 186 -16.99 21.70 11.13
C VAL A 186 -16.94 23.12 11.66
N GLY A 187 -17.29 24.13 10.84
CA GLY A 187 -17.47 25.52 11.31
C GLY A 187 -16.20 26.26 11.75
N ARG A 188 -15.03 25.60 11.74
CA ARG A 188 -13.73 26.18 12.13
C ARG A 188 -12.57 25.46 11.43
N PRO A 189 -11.37 26.08 11.35
CA PRO A 189 -10.18 25.40 10.87
C PRO A 189 -9.80 24.21 11.76
N ILE A 190 -9.46 23.08 11.14
CA ILE A 190 -8.88 21.89 11.77
C ILE A 190 -7.38 21.92 11.48
N LYS A 191 -6.53 21.81 12.53
CA LYS A 191 -5.08 21.98 12.40
C LYS A 191 -4.26 20.91 13.09
N ASN A 192 -4.85 20.16 14.01
CA ASN A 192 -4.14 19.23 14.88
C ASN A 192 -4.89 17.91 15.03
N TRP A 193 -4.18 16.84 15.34
CA TRP A 193 -4.82 15.54 15.65
C TRP A 193 -5.76 15.60 16.85
N ARG A 194 -5.49 16.48 17.85
CA ARG A 194 -6.38 16.68 18.98
C ARG A 194 -7.80 17.11 18.60
N ASP A 195 -7.97 17.71 17.42
CA ASP A 195 -9.29 18.15 16.95
C ASP A 195 -10.27 16.98 16.78
N LEU A 196 -9.76 15.74 16.59
CA LEU A 196 -10.59 14.52 16.54
C LEU A 196 -11.45 14.33 17.79
N VAL A 197 -10.98 14.78 18.94
CA VAL A 197 -11.65 14.61 20.23
C VAL A 197 -12.06 15.94 20.86
N ASP A 198 -12.11 17.02 20.07
CA ASP A 198 -12.60 18.31 20.52
C ASP A 198 -14.07 18.20 20.93
N PRO A 199 -14.46 18.72 22.13
CA PRO A 199 -15.85 18.68 22.60
C PRO A 199 -16.87 19.29 21.63
N ALA A 200 -16.45 20.21 20.75
CA ALA A 200 -17.32 20.79 19.72
C ALA A 200 -17.83 19.74 18.72
N PHE A 201 -17.13 18.61 18.58
CA PHE A 201 -17.49 17.50 17.70
C PHE A 201 -18.01 16.27 18.46
N LYS A 202 -18.46 16.46 19.70
CA LYS A 202 -19.06 15.38 20.50
C LYS A 202 -20.23 14.73 19.76
N GLY A 203 -20.19 13.40 19.62
CA GLY A 203 -21.18 12.62 18.87
C GLY A 203 -21.11 12.79 17.35
N LYS A 204 -20.03 13.43 16.81
CA LYS A 204 -19.84 13.68 15.38
C LYS A 204 -18.44 13.30 14.89
N SER A 205 -17.65 12.61 15.70
CA SER A 205 -16.34 12.09 15.31
C SER A 205 -16.36 10.56 15.21
N ALA A 206 -15.41 9.99 14.45
CA ALA A 206 -15.21 8.55 14.35
C ALA A 206 -13.72 8.22 14.28
N ILE A 207 -13.37 6.99 14.70
CA ILE A 207 -12.03 6.45 14.63
C ILE A 207 -12.08 5.05 13.99
N ILE A 208 -11.02 4.67 13.31
CA ILE A 208 -10.88 3.34 12.73
C ILE A 208 -10.79 2.27 13.84
N ASN A 209 -11.57 1.20 13.70
CA ASN A 209 -11.63 0.08 14.64
C ASN A 209 -10.75 -1.09 14.18
N ILE A 210 -9.48 -0.82 13.92
CA ILE A 210 -8.43 -1.79 13.64
C ILE A 210 -7.31 -1.52 14.65
N PRO A 211 -7.01 -2.44 15.59
CA PRO A 211 -6.08 -2.19 16.70
C PRO A 211 -4.73 -1.64 16.27
N SER A 212 -4.11 -2.26 15.26
CA SER A 212 -2.78 -1.90 14.72
C SER A 212 -2.73 -0.55 13.99
N ILE A 213 -3.87 0.08 13.76
CA ILE A 213 -4.01 1.38 13.10
C ILE A 213 -4.61 2.42 14.05
N GLY A 214 -5.78 2.12 14.63
CA GLY A 214 -6.52 3.05 15.46
C GLY A 214 -5.77 3.50 16.70
N ILE A 215 -4.91 2.64 17.28
CA ILE A 215 -4.09 3.03 18.43
C ILE A 215 -3.05 4.11 18.06
N MET A 216 -2.56 4.14 16.81
CA MET A 216 -1.67 5.20 16.35
C MET A 216 -2.39 6.55 16.26
N ASP A 217 -3.64 6.54 15.75
CA ASP A 217 -4.47 7.73 15.67
C ASP A 217 -4.77 8.29 17.08
N ALA A 218 -5.06 7.40 18.03
CA ALA A 218 -5.21 7.77 19.44
C ALA A 218 -3.92 8.34 20.04
N ALA A 219 -2.77 7.72 19.77
CA ALA A 219 -1.49 8.20 20.26
C ALA A 219 -1.13 9.57 19.69
N MET A 220 -1.33 9.81 18.40
CA MET A 220 -1.11 11.11 17.78
C MET A 220 -2.05 12.16 18.38
N THR A 221 -3.29 11.79 18.70
CA THR A 221 -4.26 12.66 19.38
C THR A 221 -3.80 13.01 20.78
N MET A 222 -3.33 12.04 21.58
CA MET A 222 -2.87 12.26 22.96
C MET A 222 -1.59 13.10 23.03
N GLU A 223 -0.63 12.88 22.10
CA GLU A 223 0.55 13.74 21.98
C GLU A 223 0.16 15.18 21.61
N SER A 224 -0.78 15.34 20.68
CA SER A 224 -1.30 16.65 20.28
C SER A 224 -2.03 17.38 21.40
N LEU A 225 -2.68 16.64 22.32
CA LEU A 225 -3.26 17.18 23.56
C LEU A 225 -2.20 17.52 24.62
N GLY A 226 -0.96 17.03 24.47
CA GLY A 226 0.08 17.15 25.49
C GLY A 226 -0.17 16.27 26.74
N THR A 227 -1.08 15.29 26.65
CA THR A 227 -1.43 14.40 27.78
C THR A 227 -0.50 13.21 27.90
N MET A 228 0.24 12.88 26.84
CA MET A 228 1.21 11.78 26.80
C MET A 228 2.32 12.07 25.80
N LYS A 229 3.49 11.47 26.05
CA LYS A 229 4.61 11.41 25.11
C LYS A 229 5.06 9.96 25.01
N TYR A 230 5.06 9.41 23.80
CA TYR A 230 5.44 8.04 23.54
C TYR A 230 6.93 7.92 23.22
N GLY A 231 7.56 6.85 23.69
CA GLY A 231 8.90 6.47 23.23
C GLY A 231 8.90 6.10 21.73
N ASP A 232 8.01 5.20 21.37
CA ASP A 232 7.66 4.87 19.98
C ASP A 232 6.16 4.53 19.89
N LYS A 233 5.38 5.39 19.22
CA LYS A 233 3.93 5.16 19.01
C LYS A 233 3.63 3.83 18.32
N GLY A 234 4.56 3.32 17.51
CA GLY A 234 4.42 2.04 16.80
C GLY A 234 4.95 0.83 17.56
N ASN A 235 5.55 1.03 18.76
CA ASN A 235 5.99 -0.07 19.62
C ASN A 235 5.82 0.28 21.11
N MET A 236 4.58 0.48 21.50
CA MET A 236 4.24 0.91 22.85
C MET A 236 4.55 -0.14 23.91
N THR A 237 4.97 0.32 25.07
CA THR A 237 5.00 -0.48 26.29
C THR A 237 3.57 -0.79 26.77
N LYS A 238 3.40 -1.83 27.61
CA LYS A 238 2.08 -2.13 28.18
C LYS A 238 1.45 -0.95 28.94
N PRO A 239 2.18 -0.18 29.79
CA PRO A 239 1.62 1.01 30.40
C PRO A 239 1.17 2.08 29.41
N GLU A 240 1.90 2.27 28.29
CA GLU A 240 1.49 3.20 27.25
C GLU A 240 0.20 2.73 26.55
N ILE A 241 0.09 1.42 26.26
CA ILE A 241 -1.15 0.81 25.74
C ILE A 241 -2.30 1.03 26.71
N ASP A 242 -2.12 0.73 28.01
CA ASP A 242 -3.17 0.86 29.02
C ASP A 242 -3.69 2.30 29.11
N GLN A 243 -2.79 3.30 29.13
CA GLN A 243 -3.17 4.71 29.18
C GLN A 243 -3.91 5.14 27.91
N THR A 244 -3.45 4.69 26.74
CA THR A 244 -4.09 5.01 25.46
C THR A 244 -5.48 4.40 25.35
N ILE A 245 -5.65 3.17 25.79
CA ILE A 245 -6.95 2.48 25.80
C ILE A 245 -7.89 3.10 26.83
N ALA A 246 -7.40 3.43 28.04
CA ALA A 246 -8.20 4.13 29.04
C ALA A 246 -8.71 5.48 28.52
N PHE A 247 -7.88 6.24 27.81
CA PHE A 247 -8.28 7.47 27.14
C PHE A 247 -9.42 7.23 26.12
N LEU A 248 -9.28 6.22 25.25
CA LEU A 248 -10.31 5.88 24.25
C LEU A 248 -11.63 5.46 24.92
N ILE A 249 -11.56 4.63 25.98
CA ILE A 249 -12.73 4.20 26.77
C ILE A 249 -13.43 5.43 27.38
N GLN A 250 -12.65 6.35 27.96
CA GLN A 250 -13.23 7.56 28.55
C GLN A 250 -13.92 8.41 27.46
N LYS A 251 -13.28 8.65 26.31
CA LYS A 251 -13.88 9.39 25.21
C LYS A 251 -15.14 8.74 24.65
N LYS A 252 -15.17 7.40 24.59
CA LYS A 252 -16.38 6.65 24.21
C LYS A 252 -17.50 6.85 25.22
N LYS A 253 -17.24 6.71 26.53
CA LYS A 253 -18.21 6.94 27.60
C LYS A 253 -18.73 8.38 27.63
N ASP A 254 -17.86 9.34 27.31
CA ASP A 254 -18.25 10.76 27.19
C ASP A 254 -19.15 11.00 25.96
N GLY A 255 -19.33 10.01 25.08
CA GLY A 255 -20.13 10.13 23.87
C GLY A 255 -19.43 10.95 22.77
N GLN A 256 -18.09 11.00 22.77
CA GLN A 256 -17.31 11.72 21.77
C GLN A 256 -17.49 11.13 20.37
N PHE A 257 -17.40 9.80 20.28
CA PHE A 257 -17.48 9.11 19.01
C PHE A 257 -18.91 8.77 18.62
N ARG A 258 -19.28 9.06 17.36
CA ARG A 258 -20.52 8.62 16.73
C ARG A 258 -20.45 7.17 16.30
N ALA A 259 -19.28 6.76 15.81
CA ALA A 259 -19.07 5.42 15.25
C ALA A 259 -17.59 4.98 15.30
N PHE A 260 -17.42 3.67 15.07
CA PHE A 260 -16.12 3.00 14.91
C PHE A 260 -16.20 2.19 13.62
N TRP A 261 -15.41 2.57 12.60
CA TRP A 261 -15.48 1.97 11.28
C TRP A 261 -14.32 1.00 11.03
N LYS A 262 -14.54 -0.02 10.20
CA LYS A 262 -13.54 -1.04 9.84
C LYS A 262 -13.29 -1.13 8.34
N SER A 263 -14.26 -0.74 7.52
CA SER A 263 -14.18 -0.87 6.08
C SER A 263 -14.13 0.49 5.37
N PHE A 264 -13.59 0.47 4.15
CA PHE A 264 -13.57 1.63 3.27
C PHE A 264 -14.97 2.24 3.10
N GLN A 265 -15.98 1.38 2.86
CA GLN A 265 -17.34 1.85 2.60
C GLN A 265 -17.98 2.50 3.83
N GLU A 266 -17.80 1.92 5.03
CA GLU A 266 -18.28 2.53 6.28
C GLU A 266 -17.71 3.93 6.49
N SER A 267 -16.41 4.12 6.24
CA SER A 267 -15.74 5.43 6.32
C SER A 267 -16.36 6.44 5.36
N VAL A 268 -16.63 6.03 4.11
CA VAL A 268 -17.27 6.87 3.08
C VAL A 268 -18.71 7.23 3.47
N ASP A 269 -19.49 6.28 3.96
CA ASP A 269 -20.90 6.47 4.27
C ASP A 269 -21.10 7.39 5.48
N LEU A 270 -20.30 7.24 6.53
CA LEU A 270 -20.31 8.12 7.70
C LEU A 270 -20.05 9.59 7.34
N MET A 271 -19.06 9.83 6.49
CA MET A 271 -18.76 11.19 6.03
C MET A 271 -19.82 11.72 5.04
N SER A 272 -20.33 10.86 4.16
CA SER A 272 -21.32 11.24 3.17
C SER A 272 -22.66 11.61 3.80
N SER A 273 -23.08 10.89 4.84
CA SER A 273 -24.32 11.19 5.56
C SER A 273 -24.26 12.49 6.39
N GLY A 274 -23.05 12.93 6.76
CA GLY A 274 -22.85 14.05 7.69
C GLY A 274 -23.07 13.69 9.16
N GLU A 275 -23.29 12.41 9.49
CA GLU A 275 -23.34 11.94 10.87
C GLU A 275 -21.97 12.10 11.55
N VAL A 276 -20.90 11.97 10.77
CA VAL A 276 -19.53 12.22 11.17
C VAL A 276 -18.99 13.39 10.35
N VAL A 277 -18.39 14.35 11.03
CA VAL A 277 -17.83 15.56 10.41
C VAL A 277 -16.30 15.59 10.45
N ILE A 278 -15.70 14.74 11.29
CA ILE A 278 -14.25 14.56 11.46
C ILE A 278 -13.96 13.10 11.83
N GLN A 279 -13.05 12.47 11.12
CA GLN A 279 -12.61 11.11 11.45
C GLN A 279 -11.20 10.83 10.92
N SER A 280 -10.48 9.84 11.49
CA SER A 280 -9.34 9.25 10.79
C SER A 280 -9.85 8.67 9.47
N MET A 281 -9.13 8.88 8.35
CA MET A 281 -9.66 8.54 7.04
C MET A 281 -8.54 8.19 6.06
N TRP A 282 -8.86 7.37 5.07
CA TRP A 282 -7.96 7.10 3.96
C TRP A 282 -8.20 8.10 2.81
N SER A 283 -7.13 8.54 2.16
CA SER A 283 -7.21 9.51 1.07
C SER A 283 -8.22 9.13 -0.03
N PRO A 284 -8.29 7.87 -0.50
CA PRO A 284 -9.29 7.49 -1.49
C PRO A 284 -10.74 7.57 -0.99
N ALA A 285 -10.97 7.41 0.32
CA ALA A 285 -12.31 7.57 0.86
C ALA A 285 -12.78 9.04 0.79
N VAL A 286 -11.86 10.01 0.97
CA VAL A 286 -12.13 11.43 0.71
C VAL A 286 -12.51 11.64 -0.76
N THR A 287 -11.75 11.04 -1.68
CA THR A 287 -12.05 11.08 -3.12
C THR A 287 -13.44 10.51 -3.42
N ALA A 288 -13.80 9.38 -2.82
CA ALA A 288 -15.11 8.75 -2.99
C ALA A 288 -16.26 9.59 -2.41
N VAL A 289 -16.04 10.34 -1.34
CA VAL A 289 -17.03 11.30 -0.83
C VAL A 289 -17.20 12.48 -1.80
N ARG A 290 -16.10 13.01 -2.33
CA ARG A 290 -16.11 14.10 -3.32
C ARG A 290 -16.83 13.71 -4.60
N SER A 291 -16.67 12.49 -5.09
CA SER A 291 -17.34 12.00 -6.30
C SER A 291 -18.87 11.97 -6.17
N LYS A 292 -19.39 11.98 -4.94
CA LYS A 292 -20.82 12.15 -4.65
C LYS A 292 -21.27 13.62 -4.61
N GLY A 293 -20.40 14.59 -4.97
CA GLY A 293 -20.68 16.04 -4.89
C GLY A 293 -20.65 16.60 -3.47
N ILE A 294 -20.09 15.87 -2.51
CA ILE A 294 -20.04 16.25 -1.10
C ILE A 294 -18.65 16.82 -0.77
N GLN A 295 -18.61 17.97 -0.08
CA GLN A 295 -17.35 18.54 0.36
C GLN A 295 -16.67 17.62 1.38
N CYS A 296 -15.43 17.27 1.12
CA CYS A 296 -14.60 16.49 2.04
C CYS A 296 -13.14 16.86 1.81
N VAL A 297 -12.36 17.05 2.87
CA VAL A 297 -10.95 17.43 2.81
C VAL A 297 -10.11 16.41 3.56
N PHE A 298 -9.01 16.01 2.95
CA PHE A 298 -7.99 15.21 3.59
C PHE A 298 -7.00 16.15 4.27
N GLN A 299 -7.22 16.39 5.56
CA GLN A 299 -6.69 17.55 6.27
C GLN A 299 -5.21 17.42 6.61
N PRO A 300 -4.33 18.31 6.13
CA PRO A 300 -2.96 18.39 6.63
C PRO A 300 -2.97 18.91 8.08
N LEU A 301 -2.24 18.20 8.95
CA LEU A 301 -2.17 18.49 10.39
C LEU A 301 -0.73 18.84 10.80
N ALA A 302 -0.60 19.64 11.86
CA ALA A 302 0.70 20.16 12.33
C ALA A 302 1.66 19.03 12.75
N GLU A 303 1.13 17.96 13.36
CA GLU A 303 1.91 16.80 13.80
C GLU A 303 2.30 15.86 12.66
N GLY A 304 1.78 16.08 11.46
CA GLY A 304 2.04 15.25 10.28
C GLY A 304 1.06 14.07 10.14
N TYR A 305 1.50 13.08 9.39
CA TYR A 305 0.69 11.98 8.88
C TYR A 305 1.05 10.64 9.52
N ARG A 306 0.12 9.70 9.43
CA ARG A 306 0.34 8.28 9.69
C ARG A 306 0.59 7.58 8.35
N GLY A 307 1.78 6.97 8.20
CA GLY A 307 2.18 6.30 6.98
C GLY A 307 1.85 4.81 6.96
N TRP A 308 1.67 4.27 5.76
CA TRP A 308 1.62 2.84 5.49
C TRP A 308 2.16 2.54 4.09
N GLY A 309 2.51 1.29 3.84
CA GLY A 309 2.92 0.82 2.52
C GLY A 309 2.61 -0.65 2.36
N GLY A 310 2.36 -1.07 1.13
CA GLY A 310 2.10 -2.44 0.74
C GLY A 310 3.08 -2.92 -0.33
N GLY A 311 3.14 -4.23 -0.49
CA GLY A 311 3.99 -4.87 -1.48
C GLY A 311 3.58 -6.30 -1.77
N LEU A 312 4.14 -6.84 -2.86
CA LEU A 312 3.90 -8.19 -3.31
C LEU A 312 4.99 -9.13 -2.79
N GLY A 313 4.58 -10.19 -2.12
CA GLY A 313 5.42 -11.30 -1.70
C GLY A 313 5.08 -12.58 -2.45
N ILE A 314 6.07 -13.44 -2.69
CA ILE A 314 5.89 -14.74 -3.34
C ILE A 314 5.81 -15.81 -2.26
N ALA A 315 4.81 -16.69 -2.35
CA ALA A 315 4.62 -17.79 -1.42
C ALA A 315 5.84 -18.72 -1.39
N LYS A 316 6.18 -19.22 -0.19
CA LYS A 316 7.37 -20.06 0.02
C LYS A 316 7.39 -21.34 -0.82
N HIS A 317 6.22 -21.90 -1.11
CA HIS A 317 6.11 -23.14 -1.86
C HIS A 317 6.24 -22.97 -3.38
N LEU A 318 6.18 -21.73 -3.89
CA LEU A 318 6.17 -21.47 -5.32
C LEU A 318 7.57 -21.69 -5.93
N THR A 319 7.67 -22.50 -6.98
CA THR A 319 8.92 -22.84 -7.63
C THR A 319 8.74 -22.89 -9.17
N GLY A 320 9.85 -23.02 -9.92
CA GLY A 320 9.80 -23.21 -11.38
C GLY A 320 9.03 -22.12 -12.09
N LEU A 321 8.18 -22.53 -13.02
CA LEU A 321 7.47 -21.64 -13.95
C LEU A 321 6.51 -20.68 -13.23
N GLU A 322 5.80 -21.14 -12.21
CA GLU A 322 4.88 -20.30 -11.43
C GLU A 322 5.63 -19.20 -10.66
N ARG A 323 6.81 -19.50 -10.11
CA ARG A 323 7.67 -18.50 -9.48
C ARG A 323 8.18 -17.48 -10.49
N ASP A 324 8.60 -17.92 -11.68
CA ASP A 324 9.07 -17.01 -12.73
C ASP A 324 7.92 -16.12 -13.24
N ALA A 325 6.70 -16.67 -13.38
CA ALA A 325 5.51 -15.90 -13.69
C ALA A 325 5.16 -14.87 -12.60
N ALA A 326 5.37 -15.21 -11.32
CA ALA A 326 5.16 -14.27 -10.21
C ALA A 326 6.17 -13.10 -10.26
N TYR A 327 7.45 -13.34 -10.58
CA TYR A 327 8.41 -12.25 -10.80
C TYR A 327 8.04 -11.38 -12.00
N GLU A 328 7.59 -12.00 -13.12
CA GLU A 328 7.15 -11.22 -14.29
C GLU A 328 5.90 -10.39 -14.00
N TYR A 329 4.94 -10.94 -13.24
CA TYR A 329 3.79 -10.19 -12.75
C TYR A 329 4.22 -8.99 -11.89
N ILE A 330 5.16 -9.15 -10.96
CA ILE A 330 5.70 -8.07 -10.15
C ILE A 330 6.37 -7.00 -11.04
N ASN A 331 7.17 -7.40 -12.02
CA ASN A 331 7.80 -6.49 -12.97
C ASN A 331 6.77 -5.72 -13.81
N TRP A 332 5.73 -6.41 -14.29
CA TRP A 332 4.63 -5.77 -14.99
C TRP A 332 3.90 -4.77 -14.08
N TYR A 333 3.65 -5.15 -12.83
CA TYR A 333 2.99 -4.26 -11.84
C TYR A 333 3.76 -2.95 -11.66
N LEU A 334 5.08 -2.99 -11.65
CA LEU A 334 5.95 -1.81 -11.50
C LEU A 334 6.20 -1.05 -12.81
N SER A 335 5.72 -1.55 -13.96
CA SER A 335 5.98 -0.96 -15.28
C SER A 335 5.24 0.35 -15.55
N GLY A 336 4.29 0.72 -14.68
CA GLY A 336 3.72 2.08 -14.60
C GLY A 336 2.21 2.18 -14.75
N TRP A 337 1.55 1.33 -15.54
CA TRP A 337 0.09 1.43 -15.69
C TRP A 337 -0.62 1.29 -14.33
N THR A 338 -0.26 0.25 -13.58
CA THR A 338 -0.85 0.01 -12.24
C THR A 338 -0.53 1.17 -11.29
N GLY A 339 0.71 1.68 -11.34
CA GLY A 339 1.10 2.83 -10.53
C GLY A 339 0.27 4.08 -10.82
N ALA A 340 0.03 4.39 -12.09
CA ALA A 340 -0.83 5.50 -12.50
C ALA A 340 -2.30 5.27 -12.12
N TYR A 341 -2.80 4.04 -12.30
CA TYR A 341 -4.15 3.64 -11.91
C TYR A 341 -4.40 3.88 -10.42
N LEU A 342 -3.48 3.41 -9.55
CA LEU A 342 -3.55 3.61 -8.10
C LEU A 342 -3.37 5.08 -7.71
N ASN A 343 -2.52 5.83 -8.43
CA ASN A 343 -2.33 7.25 -8.16
C ASN A 343 -3.62 8.05 -8.41
N ARG A 344 -4.39 7.71 -9.45
CA ARG A 344 -5.71 8.32 -9.73
C ARG A 344 -6.74 8.06 -8.62
N GLN A 345 -6.51 7.07 -7.76
CA GLN A 345 -7.28 6.84 -6.54
C GLN A 345 -6.76 7.63 -5.32
N GLY A 346 -5.60 8.31 -5.46
CA GLY A 346 -4.98 9.11 -4.39
C GLY A 346 -3.83 8.43 -3.66
N TYR A 347 -3.40 7.24 -4.10
CA TYR A 347 -2.22 6.52 -3.58
C TYR A 347 -0.94 6.94 -4.31
N TYR A 348 0.20 6.41 -3.87
CA TYR A 348 1.48 6.57 -4.53
C TYR A 348 2.05 5.22 -4.97
N SER A 349 2.64 5.19 -6.17
CA SER A 349 3.38 4.04 -6.67
C SER A 349 4.78 3.98 -6.07
N ALA A 350 5.27 2.77 -5.80
CA ALA A 350 6.66 2.58 -5.37
C ALA A 350 7.69 2.95 -6.45
N VAL A 351 7.31 2.98 -7.73
CA VAL A 351 8.15 3.40 -8.86
C VAL A 351 7.48 4.60 -9.53
N LEU A 352 7.87 5.80 -9.14
CA LEU A 352 7.26 7.05 -9.62
C LEU A 352 7.61 7.34 -11.09
N SER A 353 8.82 7.00 -11.54
CA SER A 353 9.32 7.25 -12.90
C SER A 353 8.49 6.51 -13.97
N THR A 354 8.04 5.29 -13.68
CA THR A 354 7.20 4.52 -14.60
C THR A 354 5.73 4.95 -14.54
N ALA A 355 5.23 5.26 -13.33
CA ALA A 355 3.87 5.77 -13.16
C ALA A 355 3.67 7.10 -13.91
N GLN A 356 4.65 8.01 -13.85
CA GLN A 356 4.61 9.31 -14.55
C GLN A 356 4.39 9.16 -16.05
N LYS A 357 5.01 8.17 -16.69
CA LYS A 357 4.88 7.91 -18.14
C LYS A 357 3.46 7.48 -18.54
N ASN A 358 2.64 7.06 -17.57
CA ASN A 358 1.24 6.63 -17.74
C ASN A 358 0.23 7.66 -17.22
N MET A 359 0.69 8.86 -16.90
CA MET A 359 -0.11 9.98 -16.42
C MET A 359 0.03 11.17 -17.36
N THR A 360 -1.02 11.98 -17.46
CA THR A 360 -0.94 13.28 -18.16
C THR A 360 -0.13 14.28 -17.33
N PRO A 361 0.44 15.33 -17.95
CA PRO A 361 1.10 16.40 -17.20
C PRO A 361 0.18 17.10 -16.17
N ASN A 362 -1.12 17.19 -16.46
CA ASN A 362 -2.12 17.72 -15.52
C ASN A 362 -2.27 16.81 -14.28
N GLU A 363 -2.44 15.49 -14.47
CA GLU A 363 -2.53 14.54 -13.38
C GLU A 363 -1.25 14.55 -12.53
N TRP A 364 -0.08 14.53 -13.16
CA TRP A 364 1.19 14.59 -12.45
C TRP A 364 1.34 15.88 -11.64
N GLY A 365 1.05 17.03 -12.27
CA GLY A 365 1.08 18.34 -11.62
C GLY A 365 0.20 18.37 -10.38
N TYR A 366 -1.04 17.88 -10.50
CA TYR A 366 -1.99 17.83 -9.39
C TYR A 366 -1.56 16.83 -8.29
N TRP A 367 -1.31 15.58 -8.67
CA TRP A 367 -1.07 14.52 -7.70
C TRP A 367 0.31 14.56 -7.04
N MET A 368 1.34 14.98 -7.77
CA MET A 368 2.73 14.90 -7.32
C MET A 368 3.34 16.25 -7.00
N ASP A 369 3.12 17.26 -7.86
CA ASP A 369 3.74 18.58 -7.67
C ASP A 369 2.90 19.51 -6.76
N GLY A 370 1.64 19.17 -6.45
CA GLY A 370 0.72 20.02 -5.70
C GLY A 370 0.30 21.28 -6.46
N LYS A 371 0.36 21.24 -7.79
CA LYS A 371 -0.07 22.34 -8.67
C LYS A 371 -1.59 22.37 -8.84
N PRO A 372 -2.18 23.53 -9.13
CA PRO A 372 -3.59 23.59 -9.50
C PRO A 372 -3.88 22.73 -10.73
N ALA A 373 -5.01 22.04 -10.72
CA ALA A 373 -5.48 21.28 -11.86
C ALA A 373 -5.73 22.21 -13.07
N THR A 374 -5.15 21.89 -14.22
CA THR A 374 -5.35 22.65 -15.48
C THR A 374 -6.50 22.09 -16.32
N ALA A 375 -6.97 20.89 -16.00
CA ALA A 375 -8.17 20.23 -16.50
C ALA A 375 -8.77 19.40 -15.36
N ALA A 376 -10.01 18.94 -15.49
CA ALA A 376 -10.64 18.08 -14.50
C ALA A 376 -9.74 16.88 -14.19
N ILE A 377 -9.61 16.54 -12.91
CA ILE A 377 -8.97 15.30 -12.45
C ILE A 377 -10.06 14.26 -12.25
N VAL A 378 -9.88 13.11 -12.86
CA VAL A 378 -10.85 12.03 -12.81
C VAL A 378 -10.28 10.80 -12.10
N SER A 379 -11.14 10.06 -11.39
CA SER A 379 -10.84 8.74 -10.84
C SER A 379 -10.75 7.68 -11.96
N PRO A 380 -10.28 6.45 -11.68
CA PRO A 380 -10.18 5.39 -12.68
C PRO A 380 -11.50 5.00 -13.36
N ASP A 381 -12.64 5.26 -12.72
CA ASP A 381 -13.99 5.04 -13.28
C ASP A 381 -14.52 6.23 -14.10
N GLY A 382 -13.71 7.29 -14.27
CA GLY A 382 -14.06 8.50 -15.03
C GLY A 382 -14.82 9.56 -14.23
N THR A 383 -15.10 9.33 -12.94
CA THR A 383 -15.79 10.32 -12.11
C THR A 383 -14.87 11.51 -11.81
N GLU A 384 -15.36 12.75 -11.98
CA GLU A 384 -14.62 13.97 -11.63
C GLU A 384 -14.45 14.06 -10.10
N ILE A 385 -13.21 14.26 -9.66
CA ILE A 385 -12.82 14.39 -8.24
C ILE A 385 -12.21 15.74 -7.90
N ALA A 386 -11.71 16.47 -8.89
CA ALA A 386 -11.23 17.83 -8.74
C ALA A 386 -11.47 18.62 -10.05
N LYS A 387 -11.83 19.90 -9.90
CA LYS A 387 -12.09 20.84 -10.98
C LYS A 387 -10.84 21.59 -11.37
N VAL A 388 -10.91 22.28 -12.52
CA VAL A 388 -9.89 23.26 -12.93
C VAL A 388 -9.68 24.29 -11.81
N GLY A 389 -8.43 24.50 -11.43
CA GLY A 389 -8.03 25.38 -10.34
C GLY A 389 -7.93 24.74 -8.97
N ASP A 390 -8.50 23.55 -8.76
CA ASP A 390 -8.41 22.86 -7.49
C ASP A 390 -6.97 22.41 -7.18
N LEU A 391 -6.60 22.47 -5.91
CA LEU A 391 -5.35 21.97 -5.37
C LEU A 391 -5.57 20.65 -4.65
N ARG A 392 -4.56 19.79 -4.70
CA ARG A 392 -4.55 18.59 -3.87
C ARG A 392 -4.42 18.93 -2.38
N ASP A 393 -5.23 18.28 -1.54
CA ASP A 393 -5.12 18.40 -0.10
C ASP A 393 -3.72 17.99 0.39
N GLY A 394 -3.13 18.82 1.25
CA GLY A 394 -1.82 18.57 1.83
C GLY A 394 -0.63 18.95 0.92
N GLY A 395 -0.89 19.46 -0.29
CA GLY A 395 0.15 19.94 -1.20
C GLY A 395 0.83 18.84 -2.02
N SER A 396 2.12 19.00 -2.26
CA SER A 396 2.92 18.10 -3.09
C SER A 396 3.16 16.73 -2.41
N TYR A 397 3.70 15.81 -3.20
CA TYR A 397 4.19 14.52 -2.71
C TYR A 397 5.15 14.70 -1.52
N TYR A 398 6.11 15.61 -1.62
CA TYR A 398 7.10 15.83 -0.56
C TYR A 398 6.51 16.49 0.68
N ASP A 399 5.50 17.36 0.52
CA ASP A 399 4.79 17.99 1.65
C ASP A 399 4.03 16.96 2.48
N ARG A 400 3.59 15.88 1.87
CA ARG A 400 2.83 14.82 2.53
C ARG A 400 3.74 13.72 3.05
N ILE A 401 4.47 13.04 2.16
CA ILE A 401 5.28 11.87 2.52
C ILE A 401 6.49 12.26 3.36
N GLY A 402 7.04 13.45 3.15
CA GLY A 402 8.13 13.99 3.98
C GLY A 402 7.73 14.35 5.42
N LYS A 403 6.42 14.37 5.73
CA LYS A 403 5.88 14.69 7.07
C LYS A 403 5.22 13.49 7.76
N ILE A 404 5.57 12.27 7.40
CA ILE A 404 5.09 11.09 8.11
C ILE A 404 5.69 11.07 9.52
N ALA A 405 4.84 11.17 10.54
CA ALA A 405 5.22 11.17 11.96
C ALA A 405 5.34 9.76 12.54
N CYS A 406 4.47 8.85 12.11
CA CYS A 406 4.56 7.43 12.49
C CYS A 406 4.01 6.53 11.37
N TRP A 407 4.42 5.29 11.40
CA TRP A 407 3.98 4.24 10.49
C TRP A 407 3.08 3.25 11.21
N ASN A 408 2.08 2.70 10.52
CA ASN A 408 1.32 1.57 11.03
C ASN A 408 2.27 0.47 11.52
N SER A 409 1.89 -0.21 12.58
CA SER A 409 2.80 -1.17 13.20
C SER A 409 2.06 -2.33 13.85
N VAL A 410 2.60 -3.52 13.67
CA VAL A 410 2.37 -4.64 14.58
C VAL A 410 3.42 -4.54 15.68
N MET A 411 2.98 -4.20 16.89
CA MET A 411 3.85 -3.98 18.06
C MET A 411 4.39 -5.29 18.61
N ASP A 412 5.47 -5.24 19.38
CA ASP A 412 5.96 -6.41 20.12
C ASP A 412 4.91 -6.91 21.13
N ASN A 413 4.12 -5.99 21.69
CA ASN A 413 2.98 -6.27 22.57
C ASN A 413 1.64 -6.47 21.82
N ASP A 414 1.64 -6.87 20.54
CA ASP A 414 0.45 -6.98 19.68
C ASP A 414 -0.71 -7.77 20.33
N ARG A 415 -0.43 -8.93 20.91
CA ARG A 415 -1.47 -9.75 21.60
C ARG A 415 -2.11 -8.98 22.76
N TYR A 416 -1.30 -8.26 23.52
CA TYR A 416 -1.78 -7.44 24.64
C TYR A 416 -2.60 -6.25 24.12
N LEU A 417 -2.14 -5.59 23.06
CA LEU A 417 -2.89 -4.53 22.40
C LEU A 417 -4.26 -5.01 21.93
N VAL A 418 -4.34 -6.16 21.23
CA VAL A 418 -5.62 -6.72 20.75
C VAL A 418 -6.57 -7.00 21.92
N GLN A 419 -6.07 -7.58 23.03
CA GLN A 419 -6.87 -7.79 24.22
C GLN A 419 -7.44 -6.48 24.76
N LYS A 420 -6.60 -5.45 24.92
CA LYS A 420 -7.01 -4.13 25.45
C LYS A 420 -7.93 -3.38 24.49
N TRP A 421 -7.72 -3.53 23.18
CA TRP A 421 -8.62 -2.97 22.17
C TRP A 421 -10.02 -3.59 22.22
N ASN A 422 -10.11 -4.89 22.52
CA ASN A 422 -11.41 -5.55 22.75
C ASN A 422 -12.11 -4.97 23.98
N GLU A 423 -11.40 -4.67 25.08
CA GLU A 423 -11.96 -3.97 26.23
C GLU A 423 -12.57 -2.60 25.84
N PHE A 424 -11.84 -1.82 25.02
CA PHE A 424 -12.37 -0.58 24.44
C PHE A 424 -13.61 -0.82 23.55
N SER A 425 -13.57 -1.86 22.71
CA SER A 425 -14.67 -2.13 21.77
C SER A 425 -16.00 -2.47 22.46
N VAL A 426 -15.96 -3.07 23.65
CA VAL A 426 -17.16 -3.46 24.41
C VAL A 426 -17.53 -2.47 25.54
N ALA A 427 -16.66 -1.52 25.92
CA ALA A 427 -16.93 -0.48 26.90
C ALA A 427 -17.98 0.54 26.37
#